data_c5b196351e55dc7273ef90d8f989b0da
#
_entry.id   c5b196351e55dc7273ef90d8f989b0da
#
_cell.length_a   1.000
_cell.length_b   1.000
_cell.length_c   1.000
_cell.angle_alpha   90.00
_cell.angle_beta   90.00
_cell.angle_gamma   90.00
#
_symmetry.space_group_name_H-M   'P 1'
#
loop_
_entity.id
_entity.type
_entity.pdbx_description
1 polymer ?
#
loop_
_entity_poly.entity_id
_entity_poly.type
_entity_poly.pdbx_seq_one_letter_code
_entity_poly.pdbx_strand_id
1 'polypeptide(L)'
;MSMLRKILLIIGLIIIFQSCSKKDLAIENKKIVDPYSLYKEGLQAFKKNDYFFANKKFSEAELNFENIDYAAKSALMSSYSLYGINFYNQAADSLERYLK
;
A
#
# COMPACT_ATOMS: atom_id res chain seq x y z
N MET A 1 -42.94 -4.09 -31.64
CA MET A 1 -42.05 -2.99 -31.23
C MET A 1 -41.67 -2.98 -29.74
N SER A 2 -42.54 -3.42 -28.82
CA SER A 2 -42.18 -3.50 -27.38
C SER A 2 -41.14 -4.57 -27.07
N MET A 3 -41.05 -5.66 -27.85
CA MET A 3 -40.03 -6.70 -27.67
C MET A 3 -38.64 -6.23 -28.07
N LEU A 4 -38.51 -5.39 -29.10
CA LEU A 4 -37.20 -4.86 -29.53
C LEU A 4 -36.61 -3.93 -28.51
N ARG A 5 -37.42 -3.11 -27.84
CA ARG A 5 -37.00 -2.22 -26.76
C ARG A 5 -36.53 -3.02 -25.52
N LYS A 6 -37.23 -4.11 -25.20
CA LYS A 6 -36.83 -4.99 -24.08
C LYS A 6 -35.52 -5.71 -24.37
N ILE A 7 -35.32 -6.16 -25.60
CA ILE A 7 -34.05 -6.81 -26.01
C ILE A 7 -32.90 -5.82 -25.99
N LEU A 8 -33.10 -4.57 -26.43
CA LEU A 8 -32.08 -3.51 -26.37
C LEU A 8 -31.69 -3.15 -24.91
N LEU A 9 -32.67 -3.13 -24.00
CA LEU A 9 -32.43 -2.89 -22.59
C LEU A 9 -31.63 -4.04 -21.95
N ILE A 10 -31.90 -5.29 -22.30
CA ILE A 10 -31.20 -6.47 -21.81
C ILE A 10 -29.76 -6.48 -22.36
N ILE A 11 -29.53 -6.14 -23.62
CA ILE A 11 -28.22 -6.05 -24.25
C ILE A 11 -27.41 -4.92 -23.58
N GLY A 12 -28.00 -3.78 -23.30
CA GLY A 12 -27.38 -2.67 -22.55
C GLY A 12 -26.97 -3.08 -21.14
N LEU A 13 -27.80 -3.88 -20.47
CA LEU A 13 -27.50 -4.37 -19.12
C LEU A 13 -26.32 -5.35 -19.10
N ILE A 14 -26.21 -6.22 -20.12
CA ILE A 14 -25.15 -7.21 -20.26
C ILE A 14 -23.79 -6.52 -20.51
N ILE A 15 -23.77 -5.40 -21.26
CA ILE A 15 -22.54 -4.64 -21.54
C ILE A 15 -21.98 -4.00 -20.26
N ILE A 16 -22.84 -3.59 -19.33
CA ILE A 16 -22.43 -2.99 -18.05
C ILE A 16 -21.73 -4.01 -17.17
N PHE A 17 -22.13 -5.30 -17.19
CA PHE A 17 -21.49 -6.35 -16.40
C PHE A 17 -20.10 -6.75 -16.91
N GLN A 18 -19.80 -6.52 -18.18
CA GLN A 18 -18.48 -6.86 -18.75
C GLN A 18 -17.39 -5.85 -18.36
N SER A 19 -17.74 -4.65 -17.93
CA SER A 19 -16.75 -3.64 -17.52
C SER A 19 -16.10 -3.94 -16.17
N CYS A 20 -16.70 -4.80 -15.34
CA CYS A 20 -16.14 -5.17 -14.03
C CYS A 20 -15.00 -6.20 -14.12
N SER A 21 -14.94 -7.01 -15.18
CA SER A 21 -13.91 -8.07 -15.30
C SER A 21 -12.52 -7.56 -15.72
N LYS A 22 -12.44 -6.34 -16.27
CA LYS A 22 -11.16 -5.74 -16.66
C LYS A 22 -10.35 -5.18 -15.48
N LYS A 23 -10.98 -4.92 -14.34
CA LYS A 23 -10.30 -4.45 -13.13
C LYS A 23 -9.52 -5.55 -12.42
N ASP A 24 -9.96 -6.79 -12.52
CA ASP A 24 -9.28 -7.92 -11.87
C ASP A 24 -7.98 -8.30 -12.56
N LEU A 25 -7.86 -8.06 -13.86
CA LEU A 25 -6.62 -8.31 -14.62
C LEU A 25 -5.51 -7.29 -14.33
N ALA A 26 -5.86 -6.08 -13.86
CA ALA A 26 -4.89 -5.05 -13.50
C ALA A 26 -4.18 -5.34 -12.16
N ILE A 27 -4.73 -6.24 -11.33
CA ILE A 27 -4.17 -6.60 -10.01
C ILE A 27 -3.04 -7.62 -10.16
N GLU A 28 -3.01 -8.41 -11.24
CA GLU A 28 -1.98 -9.43 -11.47
C GLU A 28 -0.62 -8.85 -11.89
N ASN A 29 -0.57 -7.61 -12.35
CA ASN A 29 0.67 -6.89 -12.63
C ASN A 29 1.21 -6.18 -11.38
N LYS A 30 1.39 -6.94 -10.29
CA LYS A 30 2.03 -6.44 -9.10
C LYS A 30 3.50 -6.16 -9.41
N LYS A 31 3.82 -4.90 -9.64
CA LYS A 31 5.19 -4.43 -9.82
C LYS A 31 6.01 -4.88 -8.61
N ILE A 32 7.04 -5.69 -8.85
CA ILE A 32 8.01 -6.04 -7.80
C ILE A 32 8.67 -4.74 -7.36
N VAL A 33 8.39 -4.32 -6.14
CA VAL A 33 8.96 -3.08 -5.59
C VAL A 33 10.20 -3.44 -4.79
N ASP A 34 11.32 -2.81 -5.14
CA ASP A 34 12.58 -2.96 -4.43
C ASP A 34 12.47 -2.34 -3.03
N PRO A 35 12.61 -3.12 -1.95
CA PRO A 35 12.50 -2.58 -0.59
C PRO A 35 13.59 -1.55 -0.26
N TYR A 36 14.77 -1.64 -0.86
CA TYR A 36 15.84 -0.65 -0.66
C TYR A 36 15.45 0.71 -1.22
N SER A 37 14.78 0.74 -2.39
CA SER A 37 14.25 1.98 -2.97
C SER A 37 13.19 2.59 -2.08
N LEU A 38 12.29 1.80 -1.53
CA LEU A 38 11.25 2.24 -0.59
C LEU A 38 11.88 2.84 0.67
N TYR A 39 12.87 2.18 1.22
CA TYR A 39 13.60 2.66 2.40
C TYR A 39 14.27 4.01 2.13
N LYS A 40 14.92 4.14 0.99
CA LYS A 40 15.58 5.38 0.56
C LYS A 40 14.57 6.52 0.40
N GLU A 41 13.42 6.26 -0.21
CA GLU A 41 12.34 7.24 -0.33
C GLU A 41 11.82 7.67 1.05
N GLY A 42 11.70 6.72 1.97
CA GLY A 42 11.34 6.99 3.36
C GLY A 42 12.33 7.92 4.05
N LEU A 43 13.63 7.66 3.88
CA LEU A 43 14.69 8.52 4.43
C LEU A 43 14.64 9.95 3.87
N GLN A 44 14.40 10.09 2.59
CA GLN A 44 14.29 11.40 1.96
C GLN A 44 13.09 12.19 2.50
N ALA A 45 11.96 11.53 2.65
CA ALA A 45 10.77 12.13 3.25
C ALA A 45 11.00 12.51 4.72
N PHE A 46 11.65 11.62 5.48
CA PHE A 46 11.98 11.86 6.89
C PHE A 46 12.85 13.10 7.06
N LYS A 47 13.87 13.25 6.23
CA LYS A 47 14.75 14.43 6.24
C LYS A 47 14.03 15.74 5.95
N LYS A 48 12.95 15.68 5.20
CA LYS A 48 12.09 16.83 4.88
C LYS A 48 11.00 17.07 5.93
N ASN A 49 10.99 16.30 7.01
CA ASN A 49 9.95 16.31 8.04
C ASN A 49 8.57 15.88 7.52
N ASP A 50 8.52 15.19 6.39
CA ASP A 50 7.29 14.58 5.86
C ASP A 50 7.12 13.19 6.48
N TYR A 51 6.78 13.17 7.77
CA TYR A 51 6.73 11.95 8.56
C TYR A 51 5.59 11.01 8.16
N PHE A 52 4.49 11.55 7.69
CA PHE A 52 3.37 10.73 7.21
C PHE A 52 3.79 9.89 5.99
N PHE A 53 4.40 10.53 5.01
CA PHE A 53 4.89 9.85 3.81
C PHE A 53 6.08 8.94 4.13
N ALA A 54 6.97 9.36 5.03
CA ALA A 54 8.09 8.55 5.48
C ALA A 54 7.60 7.24 6.12
N ASN A 55 6.63 7.32 7.03
CA ASN A 55 6.02 6.13 7.64
C ASN A 55 5.46 5.18 6.58
N LYS A 56 4.75 5.71 5.60
CA LYS A 56 4.19 4.89 4.52
C LYS A 56 5.28 4.10 3.78
N LYS A 57 6.37 4.77 3.42
CA LYS A 57 7.48 4.15 2.68
C LYS A 57 8.26 3.14 3.52
N PHE A 58 8.53 3.45 4.77
CA PHE A 58 9.20 2.53 5.69
C PHE A 58 8.34 1.30 5.98
N SER A 59 7.04 1.45 6.13
CA SER A 59 6.13 0.32 6.35
C SER A 59 6.06 -0.59 5.13
N GLU A 60 6.02 -0.03 3.92
CA GLU A 60 6.08 -0.80 2.69
C GLU A 60 7.41 -1.53 2.54
N ALA A 61 8.52 -0.87 2.89
CA ALA A 61 9.85 -1.48 2.87
C ALA A 61 9.92 -2.67 3.84
N GLU A 62 9.44 -2.51 5.06
CA GLU A 62 9.39 -3.59 6.07
C GLU A 62 8.71 -4.84 5.52
N LEU A 63 7.57 -4.68 4.86
CA LEU A 63 6.80 -5.81 4.31
C LEU A 63 7.50 -6.52 3.14
N ASN A 64 8.40 -5.84 2.45
CA ASN A 64 9.06 -6.35 1.25
C ASN A 64 10.49 -6.83 1.49
N PHE A 65 11.12 -6.50 2.63
CA PHE A 65 12.43 -7.02 2.98
C PHE A 65 12.34 -8.49 3.39
N GLU A 66 13.13 -9.33 2.77
CA GLU A 66 13.31 -10.73 3.18
C GLU A 66 14.24 -10.86 4.39
N ASN A 67 15.25 -9.99 4.47
CA ASN A 67 16.19 -9.96 5.59
C ASN A 67 15.54 -9.31 6.80
N ILE A 68 15.51 -10.04 7.93
CA ILE A 68 14.84 -9.59 9.14
C ILE A 68 15.49 -8.35 9.76
N ASP A 69 16.79 -8.19 9.62
CA ASP A 69 17.50 -7.03 10.17
C ASP A 69 17.11 -5.75 9.43
N TYR A 70 16.98 -5.80 8.13
CA TYR A 70 16.52 -4.67 7.33
C TYR A 70 15.02 -4.39 7.55
N ALA A 71 14.22 -5.42 7.72
CA ALA A 71 12.81 -5.27 8.06
C ALA A 71 12.66 -4.57 9.42
N ALA A 72 13.42 -5.00 10.43
CA ALA A 72 13.42 -4.39 11.75
C ALA A 72 13.88 -2.93 11.72
N LYS A 73 14.92 -2.63 10.93
CA LYS A 73 15.40 -1.26 10.73
C LYS A 73 14.34 -0.36 10.10
N SER A 74 13.60 -0.89 9.12
CA SER A 74 12.48 -0.18 8.47
C SER A 74 11.35 0.08 9.47
N ALA A 75 11.01 -0.90 10.31
CA ALA A 75 10.02 -0.75 11.37
C ALA A 75 10.44 0.31 12.40
N LEU A 76 11.72 0.37 12.75
CA LEU A 76 12.26 1.39 13.65
C LEU A 76 12.09 2.79 13.06
N MET A 77 12.41 2.96 11.79
CA MET A 77 12.25 4.24 11.10
C MET A 77 10.78 4.62 10.92
N SER A 78 9.90 3.64 10.66
CA SER A 78 8.46 3.84 10.65
C SER A 78 7.98 4.35 12.03
N SER A 79 8.47 3.77 13.11
CA SER A 79 8.13 4.19 14.48
C SER A 79 8.56 5.63 14.76
N TYR A 80 9.75 6.02 14.36
CA TYR A 80 10.20 7.41 14.49
C TYR A 80 9.29 8.37 13.73
N SER A 81 8.86 7.98 12.54
CA SER A 81 7.96 8.78 11.71
C SER A 81 6.58 8.93 12.37
N LEU A 82 6.05 7.85 12.91
CA LEU A 82 4.77 7.85 13.65
C LEU A 82 4.86 8.72 14.91
N TYR A 83 5.99 8.64 15.62
CA TYR A 83 6.24 9.50 16.77
C TYR A 83 6.22 10.98 16.38
N GLY A 84 6.80 11.32 15.22
CA GLY A 84 6.84 12.69 14.70
C GLY A 84 5.47 13.29 14.40
N ILE A 85 4.45 12.46 14.14
CA ILE A 85 3.06 12.87 13.95
C ILE A 85 2.16 12.57 15.16
N ASN A 86 2.75 12.29 16.31
CA ASN A 86 2.08 12.04 17.59
C ASN A 86 1.25 10.75 17.65
N PHE A 87 1.55 9.77 16.78
CA PHE A 87 0.91 8.45 16.79
C PHE A 87 1.71 7.48 17.67
N TYR A 88 1.75 7.76 18.97
CA TYR A 88 2.63 7.07 19.93
C TYR A 88 2.30 5.60 20.12
N ASN A 89 1.02 5.24 20.19
CA ASN A 89 0.60 3.84 20.36
C ASN A 89 0.99 3.00 19.17
N GLN A 90 0.79 3.50 17.96
CA GLN A 90 1.16 2.83 16.73
C GLN A 90 2.68 2.72 16.59
N ALA A 91 3.42 3.73 17.03
CA ALA A 91 4.88 3.70 17.06
C ALA A 91 5.38 2.57 17.98
N ALA A 92 4.81 2.43 19.17
CA ALA A 92 5.13 1.36 20.10
C ALA A 92 4.80 -0.03 19.53
N ASP A 93 3.62 -0.18 18.92
CA ASP A 93 3.19 -1.44 18.30
C ASP A 93 4.14 -1.89 17.17
N SER A 94 4.66 -0.96 16.39
CA SER A 94 5.62 -1.26 15.32
C SER A 94 6.91 -1.86 15.86
N LEU A 95 7.37 -1.43 17.03
CA LEU A 95 8.60 -1.92 17.66
C LEU A 95 8.39 -3.25 18.40
N GLU A 96 7.24 -3.48 18.99
CA GLU A 96 6.97 -4.68 19.79
C GLU A 96 7.16 -5.98 19.01
N ARG A 97 6.91 -5.95 17.70
CA ARG A 97 7.06 -7.13 16.84
C ARG A 97 8.50 -7.67 16.82
N TYR A 98 9.49 -6.84 17.12
CA TYR A 98 10.91 -7.20 17.08
C TYR A 98 11.55 -7.34 18.46
N LEU A 99 10.82 -7.03 19.53
CA LEU A 99 11.33 -7.05 20.90
C LEU A 99 11.08 -8.37 21.64
N LYS A 100 10.40 -9.32 20.98
CA LYS A 100 10.08 -10.63 21.60
C LYS A 100 11.12 -11.69 21.27
#